data_df0a1a0b888c9bb4480f1ea0460f9cbe
#
_entry.id   df0a1a0b888c9bb4480f1ea0460f9cbe
#
_cell.length_a   1.000
_cell.length_b   1.000
_cell.length_c   1.000
_cell.angle_alpha   90.00
_cell.angle_beta   90.00
_cell.angle_gamma   90.00
#
_symmetry.space_group_name_H-M   'P 1'
#
loop_
_entity.id
_entity.type
_entity.pdbx_description
1 polymer ?
#
loop_
_entity_poly.entity_id
_entity_poly.type
_entity_poly.pdbx_seq_one_letter_code
_entity_poly.pdbx_strand_id
1 'polypeptide(L)'
;MRLAARLVFAISAVSGAAVLSACGSAEAQSTSATPLYLDLTHTIPTFEPLAAKPGEPDLAKPHADSKPIPSFFRQVVMQPSTNSTGEHQGHFYRSYLTIAEHHGTHIDAPAHYVNAQESLEPDAVPLRFQHQLTLQDLIGPVVYVDISERVQIALNRNGGTPSPQKTVMDFSEASTNNVTAKDIAAVADKLQNGSWIVVNTGWSRFFSNPDFATSPYINGWNFPGVSLAAINELIAVENRKGIRVNGIMIDNLGIDSGEGQSGIDDKFTNSYQSHVRGLQRGWKFIENANNLGAIASAKPDSCTLVVGALPLVRGSGSPARVVAICDR
;
A
#
# COMPACT_ATOMS: atom_id res chain seq x y z
N MET A 1 -64.36 41.32 30.47
CA MET A 1 -65.52 40.50 30.87
C MET A 1 -65.02 39.07 30.88
N ARG A 2 -64.68 38.47 32.04
CA ARG A 2 -65.35 37.44 32.81
C ARG A 2 -65.69 36.22 31.92
N LEU A 3 -65.12 35.00 32.09
CA LEU A 3 -65.57 34.12 33.19
C LEU A 3 -64.48 32.97 33.37
N ALA A 4 -64.25 32.68 34.61
CA ALA A 4 -63.48 31.50 35.07
C ALA A 4 -64.38 30.26 35.14
N ALA A 5 -63.91 29.08 34.83
CA ALA A 5 -64.53 27.84 35.19
C ALA A 5 -63.46 26.93 35.83
N ARG A 6 -63.63 26.68 37.12
CA ARG A 6 -62.91 25.64 37.89
C ARG A 6 -63.57 24.29 37.63
N LEU A 7 -62.77 23.27 37.34
CA LEU A 7 -63.23 21.91 37.39
C LEU A 7 -62.39 21.13 38.43
N VAL A 8 -63.09 20.63 39.42
CA VAL A 8 -62.57 19.74 40.48
C VAL A 8 -62.65 18.34 39.92
N PHE A 9 -61.54 17.57 39.97
CA PHE A 9 -61.58 16.14 39.77
C PHE A 9 -61.08 15.37 41.03
N ALA A 10 -61.90 14.42 41.38
CA ALA A 10 -61.76 13.55 42.56
C ALA A 10 -60.61 12.55 42.36
N ILE A 11 -59.94 12.32 43.49
CA ILE A 11 -58.88 11.30 43.63
C ILE A 11 -59.56 9.95 43.93
N SER A 12 -59.40 8.96 43.03
CA SER A 12 -59.67 7.55 43.34
C SER A 12 -58.34 6.82 43.49
N ALA A 13 -58.08 6.40 44.70
CA ALA A 13 -56.94 5.52 44.99
C ALA A 13 -57.24 4.10 44.53
N VAL A 14 -56.42 3.60 43.61
CA VAL A 14 -56.36 2.14 43.27
C VAL A 14 -55.03 1.62 43.73
N SER A 15 -55.08 0.74 44.76
CA SER A 15 -53.92 -0.02 45.21
C SER A 15 -53.57 -1.11 44.20
N GLY A 16 -52.51 -0.89 43.42
CA GLY A 16 -51.94 -1.88 42.53
C GLY A 16 -50.62 -2.41 43.09
N ALA A 17 -50.56 -3.71 43.37
CA ALA A 17 -49.36 -4.39 43.79
C ALA A 17 -48.29 -4.32 42.68
N ALA A 18 -47.15 -3.73 43.00
CA ALA A 18 -45.99 -3.70 42.11
C ALA A 18 -45.30 -5.09 42.14
N VAL A 19 -45.43 -5.79 41.00
CA VAL A 19 -44.55 -6.94 40.73
C VAL A 19 -43.23 -6.36 40.21
N LEU A 20 -42.21 -6.35 41.05
CA LEU A 20 -40.83 -6.05 40.64
C LEU A 20 -40.31 -7.21 39.78
N SER A 21 -40.46 -7.06 38.49
CA SER A 21 -39.71 -7.89 37.51
C SER A 21 -38.28 -7.38 37.49
N ALA A 22 -37.37 -8.10 38.13
CA ALA A 22 -35.94 -7.85 38.01
C ALA A 22 -35.50 -8.25 36.60
N CYS A 23 -35.53 -7.28 35.64
CA CYS A 23 -34.78 -7.38 34.41
C CYS A 23 -33.30 -7.25 34.80
N GLY A 24 -32.63 -8.38 35.01
CA GLY A 24 -31.18 -8.45 34.99
C GLY A 24 -30.71 -8.05 33.62
N SER A 25 -30.26 -6.82 33.47
CA SER A 25 -29.42 -6.41 32.31
C SER A 25 -28.14 -7.23 32.39
N ALA A 26 -28.09 -8.33 31.63
CA ALA A 26 -26.82 -8.93 31.27
C ALA A 26 -26.07 -7.88 30.45
N GLU A 27 -25.23 -7.09 31.08
CA GLU A 27 -24.17 -6.40 30.39
C GLU A 27 -23.34 -7.47 29.66
N ALA A 28 -23.56 -7.60 28.36
CA ALA A 28 -22.64 -8.31 27.51
C ALA A 28 -21.31 -7.57 27.66
N GLN A 29 -20.42 -8.06 28.48
CA GLN A 29 -19.02 -7.68 28.45
C GLN A 29 -18.53 -8.03 27.07
N SER A 30 -18.54 -7.03 26.18
CA SER A 30 -17.79 -7.05 24.94
C SER A 30 -16.33 -7.16 25.35
N THR A 31 -15.82 -8.39 25.39
CA THR A 31 -14.38 -8.62 25.38
C THR A 31 -13.91 -8.15 24.03
N SER A 32 -13.62 -6.86 23.89
CA SER A 32 -12.96 -6.36 22.69
C SER A 32 -11.58 -7.05 22.63
N ALA A 33 -11.49 -8.08 21.81
CA ALA A 33 -10.20 -8.69 21.53
C ALA A 33 -9.25 -7.59 21.09
N THR A 34 -8.07 -7.53 21.69
CA THR A 34 -7.06 -6.52 21.33
C THR A 34 -6.75 -6.70 19.84
N PRO A 35 -6.86 -5.64 19.02
CA PRO A 35 -6.56 -5.74 17.59
C PRO A 35 -5.14 -6.26 17.32
N LEU A 36 -4.96 -6.98 16.24
CA LEU A 36 -3.66 -7.39 15.75
C LEU A 36 -3.17 -6.34 14.75
N TYR A 37 -2.01 -5.75 15.03
CA TYR A 37 -1.36 -4.80 14.15
C TYR A 37 -0.25 -5.50 13.37
N LEU A 38 -0.33 -5.50 12.05
CA LEU A 38 0.68 -6.04 11.15
C LEU A 38 1.39 -4.91 10.42
N ASP A 39 2.70 -4.80 10.60
CA ASP A 39 3.53 -3.87 9.83
C ASP A 39 3.86 -4.51 8.48
N LEU A 40 3.45 -3.85 7.43
CA LEU A 40 3.57 -4.30 6.04
C LEU A 40 4.61 -3.48 5.26
N THR A 41 5.54 -2.84 5.98
CA THR A 41 6.52 -1.91 5.45
C THR A 41 7.92 -2.51 5.50
N HIS A 42 8.68 -2.41 4.42
CA HIS A 42 10.12 -2.66 4.48
C HIS A 42 10.84 -1.55 5.25
N THR A 43 11.82 -1.94 6.06
CA THR A 43 12.79 -0.98 6.57
C THR A 43 13.56 -0.40 5.41
N ILE A 44 13.63 0.93 5.33
CA ILE A 44 14.41 1.60 4.30
C ILE A 44 15.89 1.41 4.64
N PRO A 45 16.67 0.68 3.83
CA PRO A 45 18.08 0.54 4.05
C PRO A 45 18.75 1.90 3.87
N THR A 46 19.40 2.37 4.91
CA THR A 46 20.20 3.57 4.80
C THR A 46 21.55 3.19 4.20
N PHE A 47 21.83 3.68 3.00
CA PHE A 47 23.20 3.74 2.55
C PHE A 47 23.84 4.91 3.31
N GLU A 48 24.65 4.61 4.33
CA GLU A 48 25.61 5.59 4.78
C GLU A 48 26.59 5.80 3.62
N PRO A 49 26.69 7.00 3.05
CA PRO A 49 27.76 7.27 2.12
C PRO A 49 29.05 6.91 2.87
N LEU A 50 29.92 6.13 2.23
CA LEU A 50 31.28 5.88 2.69
C LEU A 50 31.80 7.22 3.19
N ALA A 51 32.13 7.28 4.47
CA ALA A 51 32.37 8.49 5.24
C ALA A 51 33.05 9.56 4.40
N ALA A 52 32.32 10.67 4.17
CA ALA A 52 32.92 11.86 3.58
C ALA A 52 34.15 12.23 4.38
N LYS A 53 35.24 12.50 3.73
CA LYS A 53 36.42 13.01 4.41
C LYS A 53 36.00 14.29 5.13
N PRO A 54 36.46 14.50 6.39
CA PRO A 54 36.09 15.71 7.12
C PRO A 54 36.39 16.96 6.28
N GLY A 55 35.36 17.73 5.96
CA GLY A 55 35.48 19.00 5.23
C GLY A 55 35.03 19.01 3.76
N GLU A 56 34.68 17.87 3.17
CA GLU A 56 34.07 17.85 1.85
C GLU A 56 32.55 17.70 1.96
N PRO A 57 31.75 18.55 1.29
CA PRO A 57 30.34 18.29 1.14
C PRO A 57 30.18 17.06 0.26
N ASP A 58 29.78 15.94 0.83
CA ASP A 58 29.43 14.74 0.11
C ASP A 58 28.09 14.93 -0.58
N LEU A 59 28.13 15.74 -1.62
CA LEU A 59 27.09 15.76 -2.62
C LEU A 59 27.36 14.52 -3.47
N ALA A 60 26.65 13.42 -3.16
CA ALA A 60 26.59 12.31 -4.09
C ALA A 60 26.30 12.89 -5.46
N LYS A 61 27.30 12.88 -6.34
CA LYS A 61 27.13 13.37 -7.71
C LYS A 61 25.93 12.63 -8.30
N PRO A 62 24.93 13.34 -8.83
CA PRO A 62 23.93 12.67 -9.61
C PRO A 62 24.67 11.87 -10.65
N HIS A 63 24.47 10.56 -10.67
CA HIS A 63 25.07 9.68 -11.66
C HIS A 63 24.61 10.15 -13.02
N ALA A 64 25.55 10.67 -13.83
CA ALA A 64 25.29 11.13 -15.19
C ALA A 64 24.97 9.97 -16.15
N ASP A 65 25.07 8.74 -15.67
CA ASP A 65 24.81 7.54 -16.46
C ASP A 65 23.51 6.94 -15.95
N SER A 66 22.49 6.99 -16.74
CA SER A 66 21.19 6.28 -16.76
C SER A 66 20.97 5.04 -15.85
N LYS A 67 21.74 4.84 -14.80
CA LYS A 67 21.51 3.88 -13.75
C LYS A 67 20.48 4.44 -12.79
N PRO A 68 19.55 3.61 -12.29
CA PRO A 68 18.60 4.04 -11.29
C PRO A 68 19.35 4.70 -10.15
N ILE A 69 19.08 5.97 -9.94
CA ILE A 69 19.66 6.78 -8.88
C ILE A 69 19.35 6.05 -7.57
N PRO A 70 20.33 5.88 -6.67
CA PRO A 70 19.99 5.48 -5.32
C PRO A 70 18.94 6.48 -4.81
N SER A 71 17.72 6.01 -4.73
CA SER A 71 16.55 6.83 -4.47
C SER A 71 16.50 7.33 -3.03
N PHE A 72 17.59 7.09 -2.28
CA PHE A 72 17.66 7.44 -0.88
C PHE A 72 19.07 7.90 -0.48
N PHE A 73 19.13 9.08 0.11
CA PHE A 73 20.35 9.64 0.72
C PHE A 73 20.00 10.17 2.11
N ARG A 74 20.80 9.82 3.12
CA ARG A 74 20.66 10.31 4.47
C ARG A 74 21.96 10.90 4.96
N GLN A 75 21.94 12.18 5.29
CA GLN A 75 23.03 12.83 6.00
C GLN A 75 22.71 12.92 7.50
N VAL A 76 23.49 12.27 8.32
CA VAL A 76 23.39 12.38 9.77
C VAL A 76 24.19 13.59 10.23
N VAL A 77 23.54 14.54 10.88
CA VAL A 77 24.17 15.69 11.50
C VAL A 77 23.94 15.61 13.00
N MET A 78 24.99 15.28 13.75
CA MET A 78 24.99 15.47 15.20
C MET A 78 25.37 16.93 15.47
N GLN A 79 24.40 17.73 15.90
CA GLN A 79 24.68 19.08 16.38
C GLN A 79 24.61 19.08 17.90
N PRO A 80 25.75 19.25 18.59
CA PRO A 80 25.68 19.60 19.98
C PRO A 80 25.07 21.00 20.10
N SER A 81 24.01 21.14 20.90
CA SER A 81 23.54 22.48 21.27
C SER A 81 24.48 23.05 22.28
N THR A 82 25.11 24.16 21.96
CA THR A 82 25.90 24.96 22.91
C THR A 82 25.11 26.19 23.34
N ASN A 83 25.16 26.54 24.63
CA ASN A 83 24.62 27.80 25.08
C ASN A 83 25.55 28.98 24.64
N SER A 84 25.17 30.21 24.96
CA SER A 84 25.94 31.41 24.64
C SER A 84 27.32 31.46 25.26
N THR A 85 27.63 30.59 26.23
CA THR A 85 28.95 30.44 26.89
C THR A 85 29.76 29.27 26.32
N GLY A 86 29.27 28.57 25.32
CA GLY A 86 29.96 27.44 24.68
C GLY A 86 29.80 26.10 25.41
N GLU A 87 29.00 26.04 26.46
CA GLU A 87 28.76 24.81 27.20
C GLU A 87 27.71 23.92 26.46
N HIS A 88 27.94 22.60 26.44
CA HIS A 88 27.05 21.65 25.88
C HIS A 88 25.78 21.49 26.74
N GLN A 89 24.63 21.86 26.19
CA GLN A 89 23.33 21.74 26.88
C GLN A 89 22.49 20.56 26.43
N GLY A 90 23.03 19.64 25.69
CA GLY A 90 22.34 18.47 25.15
C GLY A 90 22.71 18.21 23.69
N HIS A 91 22.27 17.08 23.19
CA HIS A 91 22.53 16.67 21.82
C HIS A 91 21.21 16.44 21.11
N PHE A 92 21.00 17.11 19.97
CA PHE A 92 19.96 16.76 19.04
C PHE A 92 20.53 15.84 17.97
N TYR A 93 20.01 14.64 17.87
CA TYR A 93 20.25 13.78 16.72
C TYR A 93 19.32 14.20 15.59
N ARG A 94 19.87 14.70 14.49
CA ARG A 94 19.11 15.13 13.32
C ARG A 94 19.72 14.55 12.06
N SER A 95 18.85 14.11 11.16
CA SER A 95 19.26 13.71 9.82
C SER A 95 18.48 14.51 8.78
N TYR A 96 19.14 14.77 7.67
CA TYR A 96 18.50 15.24 6.45
C TYR A 96 18.31 14.04 5.53
N LEU A 97 17.15 13.96 4.88
CA LEU A 97 16.78 12.90 3.96
C LEU A 97 16.57 13.50 2.57
N THR A 98 17.22 12.91 1.58
CA THR A 98 16.81 13.03 0.17
C THR A 98 16.30 11.67 -0.24
N ILE A 99 15.06 11.58 -0.64
CA ILE A 99 14.38 10.32 -0.95
C ILE A 99 13.50 10.53 -2.19
N ALA A 100 13.51 9.56 -3.10
CA ALA A 100 12.56 9.56 -4.20
C ALA A 100 11.15 9.23 -3.70
N GLU A 101 10.13 9.80 -4.33
CA GLU A 101 8.72 9.55 -3.99
C GLU A 101 8.36 8.06 -4.03
N HIS A 102 8.96 7.31 -4.95
CA HIS A 102 8.74 5.88 -5.19
C HIS A 102 9.86 5.00 -4.62
N HIS A 103 10.30 5.27 -3.39
CA HIS A 103 11.37 4.52 -2.74
C HIS A 103 10.87 3.63 -1.61
N GLY A 104 11.38 2.37 -1.58
CA GLY A 104 10.98 1.37 -0.58
C GLY A 104 9.50 1.06 -0.66
N THR A 105 8.86 0.75 0.45
CA THR A 105 7.40 0.65 0.49
C THR A 105 6.79 2.02 0.31
N HIS A 106 6.04 2.21 -0.75
CA HIS A 106 5.48 3.49 -1.15
C HIS A 106 4.08 3.35 -1.73
N ILE A 107 3.39 4.47 -1.91
CA ILE A 107 2.11 4.54 -2.59
C ILE A 107 2.23 5.42 -3.82
N ASP A 108 1.64 4.99 -4.92
CA ASP A 108 1.43 5.76 -6.15
C ASP A 108 0.08 6.45 -6.10
N ALA A 109 0.09 7.74 -6.40
CA ALA A 109 -1.12 8.50 -6.66
C ALA A 109 -1.58 8.30 -8.13
N PRO A 110 -2.86 8.52 -8.47
CA PRO A 110 -3.34 8.44 -9.85
C PRO A 110 -2.54 9.28 -10.86
N ALA A 111 -1.86 10.34 -10.40
CA ALA A 111 -1.02 11.19 -11.22
C ALA A 111 0.38 10.63 -11.52
N HIS A 112 0.71 9.43 -10.99
CA HIS A 112 2.06 8.86 -11.16
C HIS A 112 2.36 8.54 -12.63
N TYR A 113 1.44 7.89 -13.31
CA TYR A 113 1.67 7.48 -14.69
C TYR A 113 0.70 8.16 -15.64
N VAL A 114 1.14 9.28 -16.18
CA VAL A 114 0.40 10.05 -17.17
C VAL A 114 1.27 10.24 -18.38
N ASN A 115 1.04 9.43 -19.38
CA ASN A 115 1.53 9.77 -20.70
C ASN A 115 0.54 10.73 -21.35
N ALA A 116 0.93 11.98 -21.54
CA ALA A 116 0.12 12.98 -22.23
C ALA A 116 -0.22 12.60 -23.70
N GLN A 117 0.37 11.53 -24.20
CA GLN A 117 0.20 11.02 -25.57
C GLN A 117 -0.69 9.76 -25.63
N GLU A 118 -1.03 9.16 -24.49
CA GLU A 118 -1.96 8.03 -24.46
C GLU A 118 -3.39 8.54 -24.44
N SER A 119 -4.23 7.96 -25.30
CA SER A 119 -5.65 8.23 -25.23
C SER A 119 -6.17 7.73 -23.88
N LEU A 120 -6.85 8.61 -23.15
CA LEU A 120 -7.51 8.23 -21.94
C LEU A 120 -8.61 7.22 -22.23
N GLU A 121 -8.71 6.22 -21.38
CA GLU A 121 -9.84 5.29 -21.45
C GLU A 121 -11.17 6.04 -21.23
N PRO A 122 -12.29 5.56 -21.81
CA PRO A 122 -13.58 6.25 -21.71
C PRO A 122 -14.07 6.43 -20.27
N ASP A 123 -13.58 5.61 -19.34
CA ASP A 123 -13.92 5.64 -17.91
C ASP A 123 -12.81 6.22 -17.03
N ALA A 124 -11.83 6.90 -17.65
CA ALA A 124 -10.76 7.59 -16.92
C ALA A 124 -11.31 8.71 -16.04
N VAL A 125 -10.75 8.83 -14.84
CA VAL A 125 -11.09 9.88 -13.89
C VAL A 125 -10.02 10.96 -13.86
N PRO A 126 -10.32 12.18 -13.35
CA PRO A 126 -9.31 13.22 -13.17
C PRO A 126 -8.14 12.74 -12.35
N LEU A 127 -6.93 13.04 -12.80
CA LEU A 127 -5.70 12.67 -12.12
C LEU A 127 -5.60 13.41 -10.81
N ARG A 128 -5.32 12.65 -9.73
CA ARG A 128 -5.10 13.20 -8.40
C ARG A 128 -3.66 12.97 -7.96
N PHE A 129 -3.04 14.05 -7.46
CA PHE A 129 -1.73 14.01 -6.83
C PHE A 129 -1.82 13.56 -5.38
N GLN A 130 -0.69 13.23 -4.77
CA GLN A 130 -0.59 12.69 -3.42
C GLN A 130 -1.32 13.55 -2.36
N HIS A 131 -1.16 14.89 -2.41
CA HIS A 131 -1.83 15.81 -1.47
C HIS A 131 -3.35 15.90 -1.65
N GLN A 132 -3.90 15.35 -2.71
CA GLN A 132 -5.34 15.33 -3.01
C GLN A 132 -6.01 14.02 -2.57
N LEU A 133 -5.23 13.05 -2.09
CA LEU A 133 -5.78 11.82 -1.55
C LEU A 133 -6.40 12.09 -0.18
N THR A 134 -7.56 11.52 0.05
CA THR A 134 -8.30 11.64 1.32
C THR A 134 -8.02 10.42 2.21
N LEU A 135 -8.43 10.46 3.47
CA LEU A 135 -8.32 9.29 4.34
C LEU A 135 -9.15 8.11 3.84
N GLN A 136 -10.27 8.36 3.14
CA GLN A 136 -11.06 7.31 2.50
C GLN A 136 -10.31 6.60 1.36
N ASP A 137 -9.38 7.31 0.71
CA ASP A 137 -8.49 6.72 -0.28
C ASP A 137 -7.38 5.87 0.35
N LEU A 138 -7.01 6.14 1.61
CA LEU A 138 -5.86 5.55 2.29
C LEU A 138 -6.23 4.47 3.30
N ILE A 139 -7.51 4.37 3.66
CA ILE A 139 -8.00 3.40 4.65
C ILE A 139 -9.12 2.57 4.02
N GLY A 140 -9.06 1.25 4.16
CA GLY A 140 -10.09 0.39 3.61
C GLY A 140 -9.95 -1.08 3.95
N PRO A 141 -11.01 -1.87 3.75
CA PRO A 141 -10.98 -3.30 4.03
C PRO A 141 -10.03 -4.02 3.08
N VAL A 142 -9.39 -5.06 3.61
CA VAL A 142 -8.47 -5.92 2.87
C VAL A 142 -9.24 -6.99 2.13
N VAL A 143 -8.92 -7.20 0.85
CA VAL A 143 -9.26 -8.38 0.08
C VAL A 143 -7.95 -9.05 -0.35
N TYR A 144 -7.68 -10.21 0.21
CA TYR A 144 -6.38 -10.86 0.10
C TYR A 144 -6.34 -11.86 -1.06
N VAL A 145 -5.29 -11.76 -1.86
CA VAL A 145 -5.00 -12.65 -3.00
C VAL A 145 -3.59 -13.22 -2.80
N ASP A 146 -3.49 -14.53 -2.69
CA ASP A 146 -2.20 -15.21 -2.47
C ASP A 146 -1.81 -16.05 -3.70
N ILE A 147 -0.68 -15.70 -4.31
CA ILE A 147 -0.08 -16.45 -5.40
C ILE A 147 1.32 -16.97 -5.05
N SER A 148 1.73 -16.82 -3.79
CA SER A 148 3.09 -17.11 -3.33
C SER A 148 3.51 -18.57 -3.56
N GLU A 149 2.58 -19.51 -3.45
CA GLU A 149 2.85 -20.92 -3.73
C GLU A 149 3.18 -21.16 -5.22
N ARG A 150 2.41 -20.55 -6.14
CA ARG A 150 2.68 -20.67 -7.59
C ARG A 150 4.04 -20.08 -7.95
N VAL A 151 4.35 -18.93 -7.38
CA VAL A 151 5.64 -18.27 -7.57
C VAL A 151 6.77 -19.13 -7.00
N GLN A 152 6.58 -19.73 -5.82
CA GLN A 152 7.57 -20.64 -5.23
C GLN A 152 7.79 -21.89 -6.08
N ILE A 153 6.74 -22.46 -6.67
CA ILE A 153 6.86 -23.61 -7.58
C ILE A 153 7.66 -23.21 -8.82
N ALA A 154 7.41 -22.04 -9.40
CA ALA A 154 8.17 -21.51 -10.53
C ALA A 154 9.65 -21.30 -10.17
N LEU A 155 9.92 -20.73 -9.00
CA LEU A 155 11.28 -20.58 -8.47
C LEU A 155 11.99 -21.92 -8.30
N ASN A 156 11.34 -22.92 -7.71
CA ASN A 156 11.95 -24.23 -7.45
C ASN A 156 12.35 -24.94 -8.75
N ARG A 157 11.57 -24.79 -9.82
CA ARG A 157 11.91 -25.30 -11.16
C ARG A 157 13.13 -24.63 -11.76
N ASN A 158 13.49 -23.46 -11.29
CA ASN A 158 14.58 -22.61 -11.78
C ASN A 158 15.73 -22.47 -10.75
N GLY A 159 15.84 -23.36 -9.79
CA GLY A 159 16.94 -23.39 -8.82
C GLY A 159 16.65 -22.76 -7.46
N GLY A 160 15.39 -22.39 -7.19
CA GLY A 160 14.88 -22.00 -5.87
C GLY A 160 15.15 -20.56 -5.44
N THR A 161 16.06 -19.86 -6.12
CA THR A 161 16.40 -18.45 -5.81
C THR A 161 16.50 -17.66 -7.10
N PRO A 162 15.93 -16.45 -7.16
CA PRO A 162 16.08 -15.57 -8.31
C PRO A 162 17.55 -15.25 -8.57
N SER A 163 17.93 -15.29 -9.85
CA SER A 163 19.29 -14.94 -10.26
C SER A 163 19.24 -14.31 -11.65
N PRO A 164 19.70 -13.07 -11.83
CA PRO A 164 19.69 -12.37 -13.11
C PRO A 164 20.47 -13.08 -14.21
N GLN A 165 21.31 -14.02 -13.83
CA GLN A 165 22.21 -14.75 -14.75
C GLN A 165 21.73 -16.18 -15.06
N LYS A 166 20.60 -16.59 -14.48
CA LYS A 166 20.03 -17.94 -14.66
C LYS A 166 18.71 -17.86 -15.42
N THR A 167 18.11 -19.01 -15.61
CA THR A 167 16.87 -19.19 -16.37
C THR A 167 15.81 -18.17 -16.01
N VAL A 168 15.30 -17.46 -17.01
CA VAL A 168 14.20 -16.52 -16.88
C VAL A 168 12.93 -17.31 -16.59
N MET A 169 12.24 -16.96 -15.51
CA MET A 169 10.91 -17.49 -15.22
C MET A 169 9.87 -16.84 -16.14
N ASP A 170 8.83 -17.58 -16.47
CA ASP A 170 7.73 -17.02 -17.24
C ASP A 170 6.84 -16.17 -16.35
N PHE A 171 6.98 -14.87 -16.49
CA PHE A 171 6.09 -13.83 -15.95
C PHE A 171 5.49 -12.97 -17.06
N SER A 172 5.38 -13.53 -18.28
CA SER A 172 4.66 -12.88 -19.38
C SER A 172 3.21 -12.57 -19.00
N GLU A 173 2.58 -11.68 -19.75
CA GLU A 173 1.19 -11.26 -19.51
C GLU A 173 0.22 -12.46 -19.44
N ALA A 174 0.45 -13.50 -20.23
CA ALA A 174 -0.36 -14.70 -20.24
C ALA A 174 -0.01 -15.72 -19.12
N SER A 175 1.05 -15.48 -18.36
CA SER A 175 1.55 -16.43 -17.37
C SER A 175 0.61 -16.55 -16.16
N THR A 176 0.40 -17.79 -15.73
CA THR A 176 -0.32 -18.08 -14.48
C THR A 176 0.53 -17.82 -13.23
N ASN A 177 1.82 -17.47 -13.38
CA ASN A 177 2.67 -17.08 -12.26
C ASN A 177 2.42 -15.61 -11.85
N ASN A 178 1.70 -14.83 -12.67
CA ASN A 178 1.15 -13.53 -12.33
C ASN A 178 -0.24 -13.66 -11.70
N VAL A 179 -0.76 -12.59 -11.13
CA VAL A 179 -2.18 -12.48 -10.78
C VAL A 179 -2.99 -12.48 -12.07
N THR A 180 -3.96 -13.35 -12.15
CA THR A 180 -4.81 -13.56 -13.33
C THR A 180 -6.23 -13.05 -13.10
N ALA A 181 -7.01 -12.92 -14.17
CA ALA A 181 -8.44 -12.63 -14.07
C ALA A 181 -9.21 -13.64 -13.19
N LYS A 182 -8.78 -14.91 -13.15
CA LYS A 182 -9.39 -15.93 -12.28
C LYS A 182 -9.15 -15.66 -10.80
N ASP A 183 -7.99 -15.14 -10.43
CA ASP A 183 -7.68 -14.81 -9.05
C ASP A 183 -8.55 -13.66 -8.56
N ILE A 184 -8.80 -12.66 -9.41
CA ILE A 184 -9.71 -11.55 -9.11
C ILE A 184 -11.16 -12.03 -9.05
N ALA A 185 -11.58 -12.87 -10.00
CA ALA A 185 -12.93 -13.43 -10.00
C ALA A 185 -13.22 -14.27 -8.74
N ALA A 186 -12.21 -14.98 -8.22
CA ALA A 186 -12.33 -15.80 -7.01
C ALA A 186 -12.61 -14.99 -5.73
N VAL A 187 -12.22 -13.71 -5.70
CA VAL A 187 -12.42 -12.81 -4.57
C VAL A 187 -13.49 -11.73 -4.82
N ALA A 188 -14.14 -11.78 -5.99
CA ALA A 188 -15.07 -10.74 -6.44
C ALA A 188 -16.20 -10.45 -5.43
N ASP A 189 -16.73 -11.47 -4.78
CA ASP A 189 -17.83 -11.34 -3.82
C ASP A 189 -17.43 -10.55 -2.56
N LYS A 190 -16.15 -10.57 -2.19
CA LYS A 190 -15.59 -9.86 -1.03
C LYS A 190 -15.33 -8.38 -1.31
N LEU A 191 -15.25 -7.98 -2.58
CA LEU A 191 -14.97 -6.60 -2.96
C LEU A 191 -16.13 -5.66 -2.62
N GLN A 192 -15.81 -4.54 -2.02
CA GLN A 192 -16.75 -3.46 -1.68
C GLN A 192 -16.10 -2.09 -1.90
N ASN A 193 -16.86 -1.02 -1.72
CA ASN A 193 -16.32 0.32 -1.83
C ASN A 193 -15.12 0.51 -0.91
N GLY A 194 -14.04 1.06 -1.44
CA GLY A 194 -12.83 1.35 -0.69
C GLY A 194 -11.95 0.13 -0.39
N SER A 195 -12.25 -1.07 -0.94
CA SER A 195 -11.41 -2.25 -0.76
C SER A 195 -9.99 -2.01 -1.28
N TRP A 196 -9.02 -2.55 -0.56
CA TRP A 196 -7.64 -2.74 -0.99
C TRP A 196 -7.41 -4.20 -1.35
N ILE A 197 -7.04 -4.47 -2.60
CA ILE A 197 -6.62 -5.81 -3.00
C ILE A 197 -5.16 -5.98 -2.58
N VAL A 198 -4.88 -6.90 -1.68
CA VAL A 198 -3.53 -7.17 -1.16
C VAL A 198 -3.02 -8.46 -1.77
N VAL A 199 -2.01 -8.34 -2.62
CA VAL A 199 -1.43 -9.43 -3.40
C VAL A 199 -0.12 -9.89 -2.76
N ASN A 200 -0.14 -11.11 -2.24
CA ASN A 200 1.05 -11.80 -1.73
C ASN A 200 1.67 -12.65 -2.83
N THR A 201 2.84 -12.26 -3.33
CA THR A 201 3.63 -13.06 -4.25
C THR A 201 4.73 -13.85 -3.54
N GLY A 202 5.01 -13.50 -2.28
CA GLY A 202 6.13 -14.00 -1.50
C GLY A 202 7.47 -13.47 -2.00
N TRP A 203 7.48 -12.45 -2.87
CA TRP A 203 8.70 -11.90 -3.46
C TRP A 203 9.48 -10.99 -2.50
N SER A 204 8.82 -10.35 -1.53
CA SER A 204 9.42 -9.42 -0.56
C SER A 204 10.61 -10.00 0.20
N ARG A 205 10.68 -11.33 0.37
CA ARG A 205 11.80 -12.01 1.04
C ARG A 205 13.15 -11.79 0.37
N PHE A 206 13.15 -11.35 -0.90
CA PHE A 206 14.36 -11.04 -1.66
C PHE A 206 14.77 -9.56 -1.58
N PHE A 207 13.98 -8.75 -0.88
CA PHE A 207 14.24 -7.31 -0.69
C PHE A 207 15.43 -7.10 0.27
N SER A 208 16.63 -7.13 -0.24
CA SER A 208 17.82 -7.03 0.61
C SER A 208 19.05 -6.38 -0.02
N ASN A 209 19.09 -6.25 -1.34
CA ASN A 209 20.28 -5.76 -2.03
C ASN A 209 19.94 -4.54 -2.88
N PRO A 210 20.60 -3.41 -2.62
CA PRO A 210 20.45 -2.18 -3.40
C PRO A 210 21.12 -2.21 -4.77
N ASP A 211 22.02 -3.15 -5.03
CA ASP A 211 22.65 -3.26 -6.34
C ASP A 211 21.67 -3.82 -7.36
N PHE A 212 21.22 -2.95 -8.24
CA PHE A 212 20.23 -3.26 -9.26
C PHE A 212 20.67 -4.40 -10.19
N ALA A 213 21.95 -4.46 -10.49
CA ALA A 213 22.48 -5.46 -11.44
C ALA A 213 22.52 -6.87 -10.87
N THR A 214 22.68 -7.01 -9.55
CA THR A 214 22.84 -8.31 -8.86
C THR A 214 21.71 -8.63 -7.90
N SER A 215 20.77 -7.72 -7.71
CA SER A 215 19.67 -7.89 -6.77
C SER A 215 18.77 -9.07 -7.17
N PRO A 216 18.60 -10.07 -6.32
CA PRO A 216 17.63 -11.13 -6.55
C PRO A 216 16.19 -10.61 -6.53
N TYR A 217 15.93 -9.45 -5.91
CA TYR A 217 14.61 -8.82 -5.88
C TYR A 217 14.22 -8.29 -7.25
N ILE A 218 15.13 -7.63 -7.95
CA ILE A 218 14.91 -7.10 -9.30
C ILE A 218 15.05 -8.21 -10.34
N ASN A 219 15.97 -9.16 -10.11
CA ASN A 219 16.15 -10.36 -10.91
C ASN A 219 16.23 -10.08 -12.42
N GLY A 220 16.90 -9.00 -12.82
CA GLY A 220 17.01 -8.62 -14.23
C GLY A 220 15.66 -8.30 -14.89
N TRP A 221 14.74 -7.68 -14.15
CA TRP A 221 13.36 -7.42 -14.57
C TRP A 221 12.53 -8.69 -14.80
N ASN A 222 12.74 -9.72 -13.99
CA ASN A 222 11.98 -10.95 -14.07
C ASN A 222 11.38 -11.31 -12.71
N PHE A 223 10.22 -10.76 -12.41
CA PHE A 223 9.45 -10.94 -11.17
C PHE A 223 7.94 -10.92 -11.47
N PRO A 224 7.11 -11.51 -10.57
CA PRO A 224 5.67 -11.59 -10.79
C PRO A 224 5.00 -10.21 -10.71
N GLY A 225 3.79 -10.10 -11.25
CA GLY A 225 2.96 -8.89 -11.19
C GLY A 225 1.48 -9.19 -11.31
N VAL A 226 0.72 -8.16 -11.62
CA VAL A 226 -0.72 -8.22 -11.90
C VAL A 226 -0.93 -8.06 -13.40
N SER A 227 -1.51 -9.05 -14.06
CA SER A 227 -1.73 -9.00 -15.49
C SER A 227 -2.80 -7.94 -15.87
N LEU A 228 -2.71 -7.38 -17.07
CA LEU A 228 -3.74 -6.49 -17.60
C LEU A 228 -5.11 -7.16 -17.64
N ALA A 229 -5.14 -8.47 -17.89
CA ALA A 229 -6.38 -9.25 -17.82
C ALA A 229 -7.00 -9.25 -16.42
N ALA A 230 -6.18 -9.29 -15.36
CA ALA A 230 -6.64 -9.19 -13.98
C ALA A 230 -7.16 -7.77 -13.66
N ILE A 231 -6.47 -6.73 -14.13
CA ILE A 231 -6.92 -5.33 -14.02
C ILE A 231 -8.29 -5.16 -14.69
N ASN A 232 -8.45 -5.65 -15.90
CA ASN A 232 -9.71 -5.55 -16.64
C ASN A 232 -10.85 -6.33 -15.96
N GLU A 233 -10.57 -7.50 -15.38
CA GLU A 233 -11.58 -8.23 -14.59
C GLU A 233 -11.98 -7.45 -13.34
N LEU A 234 -11.03 -6.83 -12.63
CA LEU A 234 -11.34 -5.99 -11.47
C LEU A 234 -12.25 -4.81 -11.84
N ILE A 235 -11.98 -4.16 -12.97
CA ILE A 235 -12.83 -3.09 -13.50
C ILE A 235 -14.24 -3.64 -13.84
N ALA A 236 -14.30 -4.82 -14.44
CA ALA A 236 -15.59 -5.46 -14.73
C ALA A 236 -16.37 -5.78 -13.46
N VAL A 237 -15.70 -6.24 -12.39
CA VAL A 237 -16.32 -6.45 -11.07
C VAL A 237 -16.83 -5.14 -10.48
N GLU A 238 -16.03 -4.08 -10.49
CA GLU A 238 -16.45 -2.75 -10.03
C GLU A 238 -17.72 -2.28 -10.73
N ASN A 239 -17.75 -2.41 -12.05
CA ASN A 239 -18.88 -1.99 -12.86
C ASN A 239 -20.14 -2.82 -12.58
N ARG A 240 -20.01 -4.16 -12.46
CA ARG A 240 -21.13 -5.06 -12.14
C ARG A 240 -21.73 -4.79 -10.75
N LYS A 241 -20.86 -4.47 -9.77
CA LYS A 241 -21.28 -4.26 -8.38
C LYS A 241 -21.61 -2.78 -8.06
N GLY A 242 -21.30 -1.84 -8.95
CA GLY A 242 -21.47 -0.41 -8.70
C GLY A 242 -20.55 0.13 -7.59
N ILE A 243 -19.34 -0.42 -7.46
CA ILE A 243 -18.39 -0.07 -6.43
C ILE A 243 -17.12 0.56 -7.02
N ARG A 244 -16.28 1.12 -6.15
CA ARG A 244 -14.90 1.55 -6.45
C ARG A 244 -13.96 1.04 -5.39
N VAL A 245 -12.89 0.34 -5.80
CA VAL A 245 -11.81 -0.07 -4.90
C VAL A 245 -10.82 1.07 -4.70
N ASN A 246 -10.07 1.04 -3.61
CA ASN A 246 -8.99 1.99 -3.39
C ASN A 246 -7.79 1.72 -4.27
N GLY A 247 -7.46 0.46 -4.49
CA GLY A 247 -6.34 0.07 -5.33
C GLY A 247 -5.78 -1.30 -4.98
N ILE A 248 -4.52 -1.52 -5.37
CA ILE A 248 -3.81 -2.79 -5.20
C ILE A 248 -2.52 -2.55 -4.41
N MET A 249 -2.20 -3.46 -3.50
CA MET A 249 -0.94 -3.54 -2.78
C MET A 249 -0.24 -4.84 -3.17
N ILE A 250 1.07 -4.76 -3.45
CA ILE A 250 1.89 -5.91 -3.85
C ILE A 250 3.27 -5.89 -3.18
N ASP A 251 3.85 -7.06 -2.99
CA ASP A 251 5.12 -7.25 -2.28
C ASP A 251 6.34 -7.36 -3.20
N ASN A 252 6.27 -6.77 -4.38
CA ASN A 252 7.38 -6.70 -5.33
C ASN A 252 7.60 -5.26 -5.83
N LEU A 253 8.48 -5.10 -6.84
CA LEU A 253 8.96 -3.80 -7.31
C LEU A 253 7.88 -2.96 -8.01
N GLY A 254 6.83 -3.57 -8.52
CA GLY A 254 5.77 -2.87 -9.25
C GLY A 254 4.53 -3.70 -9.49
N ILE A 255 3.44 -3.04 -9.82
CA ILE A 255 2.17 -3.71 -10.15
C ILE A 255 2.29 -4.54 -11.43
N ASP A 256 2.91 -4.00 -12.48
CA ASP A 256 3.22 -4.81 -13.66
C ASP A 256 4.31 -5.83 -13.34
N SER A 257 4.28 -6.98 -13.98
CA SER A 257 5.38 -7.93 -13.91
C SER A 257 6.68 -7.32 -14.42
N GLY A 258 7.82 -7.86 -14.01
CA GLY A 258 9.11 -7.37 -14.48
C GLY A 258 9.24 -7.39 -15.99
N GLU A 259 8.67 -8.37 -16.65
CA GLU A 259 8.62 -8.44 -18.12
C GLU A 259 7.75 -7.32 -18.71
N GLY A 260 6.62 -7.01 -18.09
CA GLY A 260 5.76 -5.89 -18.46
C GLY A 260 6.43 -4.52 -18.27
N GLN A 261 7.41 -4.43 -17.38
CA GLN A 261 8.20 -3.21 -17.15
C GLN A 261 9.43 -3.12 -18.06
N SER A 262 10.04 -4.25 -18.40
CA SER A 262 11.28 -4.30 -19.19
C SER A 262 11.08 -4.07 -20.68
N GLY A 263 9.87 -4.20 -21.19
CA GLY A 263 9.52 -3.95 -22.59
C GLY A 263 9.54 -2.47 -22.98
N ILE A 264 10.42 -1.69 -22.34
CA ILE A 264 10.66 -0.28 -22.67
C ILE A 264 11.28 -0.22 -24.05
N ASP A 265 10.42 -0.19 -25.06
CA ASP A 265 10.82 0.42 -26.32
C ASP A 265 10.91 1.95 -26.11
N ASP A 266 11.69 2.65 -26.92
CA ASP A 266 11.83 4.12 -26.83
C ASP A 266 10.47 4.88 -26.89
N LYS A 267 9.35 4.19 -26.97
CA LYS A 267 8.00 4.72 -27.14
C LYS A 267 7.06 4.41 -25.95
N PHE A 268 7.45 3.60 -25.00
CA PHE A 268 6.62 3.18 -23.85
C PHE A 268 5.24 2.60 -24.25
N THR A 269 5.08 2.13 -25.49
CA THR A 269 3.77 1.83 -26.07
C THR A 269 3.15 0.55 -25.55
N ASN A 270 3.92 -0.35 -24.92
CA ASN A 270 3.44 -1.62 -24.39
C ASN A 270 3.93 -1.93 -22.98
N SER A 271 4.53 -0.96 -22.30
CA SER A 271 5.03 -1.11 -20.93
C SER A 271 4.05 -0.52 -19.93
N TYR A 272 4.05 -1.04 -18.73
CA TYR A 272 3.26 -0.50 -17.60
C TYR A 272 1.74 -0.45 -17.84
N GLN A 273 1.19 -1.39 -18.62
CA GLN A 273 -0.24 -1.36 -18.98
C GLN A 273 -1.15 -1.49 -17.77
N SER A 274 -0.78 -2.29 -16.78
CA SER A 274 -1.54 -2.43 -15.53
C SER A 274 -1.51 -1.16 -14.70
N HIS A 275 -0.36 -0.48 -14.61
CA HIS A 275 -0.25 0.85 -14.00
C HIS A 275 -1.17 1.85 -14.68
N VAL A 276 -0.97 2.04 -15.99
CA VAL A 276 -1.73 3.03 -16.77
C VAL A 276 -3.22 2.83 -16.59
N ARG A 277 -3.69 1.60 -16.79
CA ARG A 277 -5.11 1.29 -16.76
C ARG A 277 -5.73 1.48 -15.37
N GLY A 278 -5.02 1.05 -14.33
CA GLY A 278 -5.49 1.20 -12.95
C GLY A 278 -5.45 2.64 -12.45
N LEU A 279 -4.38 3.39 -12.74
CA LEU A 279 -4.26 4.80 -12.34
C LEU A 279 -5.28 5.68 -13.07
N GLN A 280 -5.56 5.44 -14.34
CA GLN A 280 -6.65 6.11 -15.07
C GLN A 280 -8.02 5.84 -14.45
N ARG A 281 -8.21 4.68 -13.81
CA ARG A 281 -9.42 4.34 -13.05
C ARG A 281 -9.51 5.06 -11.70
N GLY A 282 -8.44 5.75 -11.28
CA GLY A 282 -8.33 6.46 -10.00
C GLY A 282 -7.85 5.58 -8.86
N TRP A 283 -7.38 4.36 -9.14
CA TRP A 283 -6.76 3.50 -8.14
C TRP A 283 -5.41 4.06 -7.70
N LYS A 284 -4.97 3.62 -6.55
CA LYS A 284 -3.64 3.85 -5.99
C LYS A 284 -2.93 2.51 -5.95
N PHE A 285 -1.62 2.52 -6.07
CA PHE A 285 -0.84 1.31 -5.93
C PHE A 285 0.10 1.42 -4.73
N ILE A 286 0.26 0.33 -4.01
CA ILE A 286 1.26 0.22 -2.95
C ILE A 286 2.22 -0.88 -3.39
N GLU A 287 3.48 -0.49 -3.54
CA GLU A 287 4.54 -1.35 -4.04
C GLU A 287 5.61 -1.57 -2.99
N ASN A 288 6.44 -2.58 -3.21
CA ASN A 288 7.47 -2.99 -2.25
C ASN A 288 6.89 -3.22 -0.84
N ALA A 289 5.72 -3.86 -0.76
CA ALA A 289 5.15 -4.24 0.52
C ALA A 289 5.93 -5.38 1.18
N ASN A 290 5.83 -5.49 2.49
CA ASN A 290 6.49 -6.53 3.26
C ASN A 290 5.47 -7.36 4.06
N ASN A 291 5.90 -8.57 4.45
CA ASN A 291 5.19 -9.40 5.45
C ASN A 291 3.71 -9.70 5.10
N LEU A 292 3.35 -9.71 3.81
CA LEU A 292 1.96 -9.94 3.39
C LEU A 292 1.44 -11.33 3.76
N GLY A 293 2.32 -12.32 3.88
CA GLY A 293 1.97 -13.66 4.37
C GLY A 293 1.38 -13.67 5.79
N ALA A 294 1.68 -12.67 6.62
CA ALA A 294 1.11 -12.55 7.96
C ALA A 294 -0.41 -12.28 7.95
N ILE A 295 -0.92 -11.64 6.89
CA ILE A 295 -2.35 -11.39 6.70
C ILE A 295 -3.10 -12.72 6.55
N ALA A 296 -2.53 -13.71 5.87
CA ALA A 296 -3.14 -15.03 5.71
C ALA A 296 -3.40 -15.72 7.06
N SER A 297 -2.51 -15.46 8.05
CA SER A 297 -2.63 -16.02 9.40
C SER A 297 -3.60 -15.25 10.30
N ALA A 298 -3.97 -14.03 9.90
CA ALA A 298 -4.83 -13.10 10.63
C ALA A 298 -6.14 -12.93 9.87
N LYS A 299 -7.06 -13.84 9.87
CA LYS A 299 -8.39 -13.73 9.23
C LYS A 299 -8.48 -12.55 8.21
N PRO A 300 -8.02 -12.68 6.98
CA PRO A 300 -7.85 -11.55 6.04
C PRO A 300 -9.09 -10.64 5.91
N ASP A 301 -10.28 -11.24 5.95
CA ASP A 301 -11.56 -10.54 5.78
C ASP A 301 -11.91 -9.64 6.98
N SER A 302 -11.18 -9.74 8.10
CA SER A 302 -11.33 -8.86 9.27
C SER A 302 -10.33 -7.70 9.27
N CYS A 303 -9.44 -7.65 8.29
CA CYS A 303 -8.36 -6.67 8.26
C CYS A 303 -8.79 -5.37 7.58
N THR A 304 -8.34 -4.27 8.15
CA THR A 304 -8.39 -2.93 7.54
C THR A 304 -6.95 -2.48 7.25
N LEU A 305 -6.69 -2.09 6.01
CA LEU A 305 -5.43 -1.47 5.62
C LEU A 305 -5.44 0.02 5.96
N VAL A 306 -4.34 0.51 6.54
CA VAL A 306 -4.09 1.92 6.83
C VAL A 306 -2.76 2.31 6.21
N VAL A 307 -2.78 3.33 5.35
CA VAL A 307 -1.61 3.81 4.60
C VAL A 307 -1.20 5.17 5.13
N GLY A 308 -0.06 5.22 5.82
CA GLY A 308 0.54 6.47 6.32
C GLY A 308 1.52 7.04 5.28
N ALA A 309 1.02 7.91 4.41
CA ALA A 309 1.80 8.56 3.35
C ALA A 309 1.88 10.07 3.58
N LEU A 310 2.95 10.71 3.08
CA LEU A 310 3.11 12.15 3.16
C LEU A 310 2.24 12.84 2.08
N PRO A 311 1.47 13.88 2.43
CA PRO A 311 0.65 14.61 1.46
C PRO A 311 1.49 15.59 0.64
N LEU A 312 2.40 15.09 -0.18
CA LEU A 312 3.31 15.91 -0.98
C LEU A 312 2.55 16.69 -2.05
N VAL A 313 2.74 18.01 -2.06
CA VAL A 313 2.09 18.88 -3.07
C VAL A 313 2.63 18.55 -4.45
N ARG A 314 1.75 18.16 -5.36
CA ARG A 314 2.05 17.66 -6.70
C ARG A 314 2.95 16.41 -6.70
N GLY A 315 3.05 15.70 -5.59
CA GLY A 315 3.74 14.41 -5.54
C GLY A 315 2.98 13.36 -6.35
N SER A 316 3.71 12.60 -7.13
CA SER A 316 3.18 11.45 -7.89
C SER A 316 3.06 10.21 -7.02
N GLY A 317 3.80 10.15 -5.92
CA GLY A 317 3.82 9.10 -4.93
C GLY A 317 4.38 9.58 -3.60
N SER A 318 4.53 8.67 -2.66
CA SER A 318 5.16 8.93 -1.36
C SER A 318 5.61 7.62 -0.70
N PRO A 319 6.80 7.58 -0.09
CA PRO A 319 7.12 6.53 0.86
C PRO A 319 6.02 6.44 1.92
N ALA A 320 5.66 5.22 2.29
CA ALA A 320 4.52 4.99 3.18
C ALA A 320 4.83 3.99 4.28
N ARG A 321 4.31 4.23 5.49
CA ARG A 321 4.14 3.22 6.51
C ARG A 321 2.78 2.57 6.32
N VAL A 322 2.76 1.29 6.03
CA VAL A 322 1.53 0.54 5.77
C VAL A 322 1.29 -0.45 6.89
N VAL A 323 0.09 -0.44 7.44
CA VAL A 323 -0.32 -1.28 8.57
C VAL A 323 -1.65 -1.95 8.25
N ALA A 324 -1.76 -3.25 8.50
CA ALA A 324 -3.06 -3.91 8.58
C ALA A 324 -3.47 -4.04 10.06
N ILE A 325 -4.72 -3.69 10.34
CA ILE A 325 -5.37 -3.84 11.65
C ILE A 325 -6.43 -4.93 11.48
N CYS A 326 -6.23 -6.05 12.16
CA CYS A 326 -7.07 -7.24 12.03
C CYS A 326 -7.69 -7.64 13.37
N ASP A 327 -8.83 -8.33 13.33
CA ASP A 327 -9.36 -9.01 14.52
C ASP A 327 -8.50 -10.24 14.84
N ARG A 328 -8.44 -10.57 16.13
CA ARG A 328 -7.76 -11.79 16.62
C ARG A 328 -8.66 -13.00 16.57
#